data_b285f0eb24bd84af906d9d3413634a03
#
_entry.id   b285f0eb24bd84af906d9d3413634a03
#
_cell.length_a   1.000
_cell.length_b   1.000
_cell.length_c   1.000
_cell.angle_alpha   90.00
_cell.angle_beta   90.00
_cell.angle_gamma   90.00
#
_symmetry.space_group_name_H-M   'P 1'
#
loop_
_entity.id
_entity.type
_entity.pdbx_description
1 polymer ?
#
loop_
_entity_poly.entity_id
_entity_poly.type
_entity_poly.pdbx_seq_one_letter_code
_entity_poly.pdbx_strand_id
1 'polypeptide(L)'
;MFAGPSEWQPTNRRDATDYSLLLSPRGVTRVFDPLATLSYLGSTVSTSRCEGRRARILIFMDKKRIVASVVVFLILAVLVYLQYREWHSFDWGTFWSQTRQIRWVRVARGVGLIYIAYLMRAIRWKIFLKPVRPNAKLSELVSPTLIGFAGLALLGRAGEPIRPYLIARRQNLTLSSQLAVWAVERIFDIGAFTVLIGVAVFREGGLYSIPEPGWYSGLQRGVLILISLVSAVVVAAVVINRKGEAVARWIEREFGHLSANLGHRIAHWVREFGIGLNTIDGALSFLWLTLVSVGMWYVIAMAYKEVTHSYGVAALEIPQLQILILMGSSMLGSMLQLPAVGGGSQLATIRTLSGLFAVPPELAASCGILLWLVTFAAVVPLGLILAHHERLSLRKLSEESHHVEEEAGGIAPTA
;
A
#
# COMPACT_ATOMS: atom_id res chain seq x y z
N MET A 1 -0.83 71.66 5.09
CA MET A 1 0.34 71.79 4.21
C MET A 1 0.49 70.46 3.48
N PHE A 2 -0.06 70.33 2.30
CA PHE A 2 0.58 70.25 0.98
C PHE A 2 1.62 69.12 0.91
N ALA A 3 1.62 68.13 0.04
CA ALA A 3 1.11 67.87 -1.31
C ALA A 3 1.01 66.34 -1.46
N GLY A 4 0.16 65.66 -2.13
CA GLY A 4 -0.29 65.67 -3.49
C GLY A 4 0.46 64.66 -4.36
N PRO A 5 -0.22 63.86 -5.20
CA PRO A 5 0.23 62.55 -5.72
C PRO A 5 0.90 62.75 -7.11
N SER A 6 1.69 61.78 -7.54
CA SER A 6 2.14 61.70 -8.94
C SER A 6 1.74 60.37 -9.57
N GLU A 7 0.80 60.49 -10.46
CA GLU A 7 0.42 59.67 -11.59
C GLU A 7 1.61 59.15 -12.40
N TRP A 8 1.47 57.93 -12.85
CA TRP A 8 2.12 57.47 -14.08
C TRP A 8 1.10 56.78 -14.98
N GLN A 9 0.86 57.44 -16.13
CA GLN A 9 0.04 56.94 -17.23
C GLN A 9 0.87 56.18 -18.25
N PRO A 10 0.23 55.35 -19.13
CA PRO A 10 0.87 54.37 -19.99
C PRO A 10 1.15 54.95 -21.39
N THR A 11 2.28 54.56 -22.00
CA THR A 11 2.54 54.74 -23.44
C THR A 11 2.49 53.39 -24.13
N ASN A 12 1.50 53.19 -24.90
CA ASN A 12 1.20 53.31 -26.32
C ASN A 12 1.91 52.37 -27.29
N ARG A 13 1.07 51.49 -27.85
CA ARG A 13 0.86 51.11 -29.26
C ARG A 13 1.89 50.32 -30.04
N ARG A 14 1.27 49.35 -30.65
CA ARG A 14 1.39 48.68 -32.01
C ARG A 14 2.02 47.31 -31.90
N ASP A 15 1.46 46.22 -32.49
CA ASP A 15 0.62 46.10 -33.67
C ASP A 15 -0.30 44.87 -33.56
N ALA A 16 -1.50 45.09 -33.99
CA ALA A 16 -2.49 44.05 -34.32
C ALA A 16 -2.16 43.51 -35.72
N THR A 17 -2.18 42.20 -35.86
CA THR A 17 -2.43 41.57 -37.18
C THR A 17 -3.54 40.55 -37.04
N ASP A 18 -4.68 40.96 -37.58
CA ASP A 18 -5.84 40.19 -37.94
C ASP A 18 -5.49 38.91 -38.71
N TYR A 19 -6.12 37.85 -38.35
CA TYR A 19 -6.53 36.79 -39.30
C TYR A 19 -8.01 36.53 -39.19
N SER A 20 -8.78 37.34 -39.92
CA SER A 20 -10.16 37.08 -40.26
C SER A 20 -10.26 36.11 -41.41
N LEU A 21 -11.03 35.06 -41.23
CA LEU A 21 -11.98 34.38 -42.13
C LEU A 21 -11.76 34.57 -43.65
N LEU A 22 -11.47 33.47 -44.33
CA LEU A 22 -11.93 33.23 -45.72
C LEU A 22 -12.55 31.83 -45.84
N LEU A 23 -13.86 31.80 -45.71
CA LEU A 23 -14.73 30.77 -46.29
C LEU A 23 -14.78 30.98 -47.83
N SER A 24 -14.49 29.96 -48.62
CA SER A 24 -14.94 29.87 -50.00
C SER A 24 -15.21 28.41 -50.36
N PRO A 25 -16.38 28.14 -50.94
CA PRO A 25 -16.83 26.82 -51.32
C PRO A 25 -16.54 26.53 -52.79
N ARG A 26 -15.79 25.51 -53.08
CA ARG A 26 -15.89 24.86 -54.42
C ARG A 26 -15.50 23.41 -54.31
N GLY A 27 -16.50 22.56 -54.53
CA GLY A 27 -16.35 21.13 -54.72
C GLY A 27 -15.50 20.78 -55.96
N VAL A 28 -14.64 19.79 -55.75
CA VAL A 28 -14.05 19.02 -56.84
C VAL A 28 -14.12 17.55 -56.44
N THR A 29 -15.08 16.87 -57.01
CA THR A 29 -15.15 15.43 -57.11
C THR A 29 -13.93 14.94 -57.90
N ARG A 30 -13.01 14.24 -57.25
CA ARG A 30 -12.00 13.44 -57.97
C ARG A 30 -12.53 12.02 -58.13
N VAL A 31 -12.81 11.69 -59.38
CA VAL A 31 -13.07 10.37 -59.90
C VAL A 31 -11.81 9.51 -59.66
N PHE A 32 -11.99 8.37 -59.05
CA PHE A 32 -10.96 7.33 -58.89
C PHE A 32 -10.69 6.71 -60.26
N ASP A 33 -9.48 6.86 -60.80
CA ASP A 33 -9.01 6.18 -61.99
C ASP A 33 -8.18 4.95 -61.58
N PRO A 34 -8.66 3.73 -61.85
CA PRO A 34 -8.01 2.49 -61.36
C PRO A 34 -6.82 2.01 -62.21
N LEU A 35 -6.33 2.80 -63.17
CA LEU A 35 -5.25 2.36 -64.08
C LEU A 35 -3.89 3.02 -63.87
N ALA A 36 -3.72 3.86 -62.83
CA ALA A 36 -2.45 4.52 -62.54
C ALA A 36 -1.54 3.78 -61.52
N THR A 37 -1.88 2.56 -61.14
CA THR A 37 -1.16 1.81 -60.07
C THR A 37 -0.20 0.72 -60.62
N LEU A 38 0.11 0.72 -61.90
CA LEU A 38 0.94 -0.35 -62.54
C LEU A 38 2.31 0.12 -63.08
N SER A 39 2.82 1.29 -62.75
CA SER A 39 4.13 1.75 -63.25
C SER A 39 5.19 2.06 -62.19
N TYR A 40 5.06 1.57 -60.97
CA TYR A 40 6.10 1.70 -59.91
C TYR A 40 6.60 0.34 -59.39
N LEU A 41 6.78 -0.64 -60.27
CA LEU A 41 7.43 -1.91 -59.97
C LEU A 41 8.72 -2.03 -60.78
N GLY A 42 9.77 -1.33 -60.33
CA GLY A 42 11.05 -1.37 -61.02
C GLY A 42 12.21 -0.73 -60.27
N SER A 43 12.35 -1.01 -58.98
CA SER A 43 13.65 -0.83 -58.25
C SER A 43 13.60 -1.51 -56.87
N THR A 44 13.57 -2.83 -56.87
CA THR A 44 13.71 -3.63 -55.68
C THR A 44 14.95 -4.52 -55.79
N VAL A 45 16.11 -3.98 -55.40
CA VAL A 45 17.23 -4.82 -54.97
C VAL A 45 17.91 -4.03 -53.83
N SER A 46 17.57 -4.31 -52.60
CA SER A 46 18.42 -4.20 -51.39
C SER A 46 17.64 -4.09 -50.06
N THR A 47 16.51 -4.74 -49.89
CA THR A 47 15.80 -4.75 -48.57
C THR A 47 15.69 -6.13 -47.92
N SER A 48 16.18 -7.18 -48.54
CA SER A 48 16.00 -8.54 -48.04
C SER A 48 16.85 -8.92 -46.80
N ARG A 49 17.81 -8.08 -46.35
CA ARG A 49 18.62 -8.35 -45.13
C ARG A 49 18.04 -7.75 -43.85
N CYS A 50 17.20 -6.73 -43.93
CA CYS A 50 16.61 -6.12 -42.74
C CYS A 50 15.30 -6.80 -42.32
N GLU A 51 14.51 -7.32 -43.24
CA GLU A 51 13.26 -8.02 -42.91
C GLU A 51 13.50 -9.36 -42.20
N GLY A 52 14.53 -10.11 -42.61
CA GLY A 52 14.88 -11.36 -41.93
C GLY A 52 15.35 -11.21 -40.47
N ARG A 53 15.86 -10.04 -40.10
CA ARG A 53 16.25 -9.74 -38.72
C ARG A 53 15.07 -9.28 -37.87
N ARG A 54 14.15 -8.49 -38.44
CA ARG A 54 12.90 -8.07 -37.76
C ARG A 54 11.96 -9.25 -37.54
N ALA A 55 11.78 -10.12 -38.54
CA ALA A 55 10.97 -11.33 -38.42
C ALA A 55 11.54 -12.31 -37.36
N ARG A 56 12.86 -12.47 -37.28
CA ARG A 56 13.47 -13.29 -36.22
C ARG A 56 13.32 -12.71 -34.81
N ILE A 57 13.35 -11.39 -34.65
CA ILE A 57 13.14 -10.74 -33.35
C ILE A 57 11.67 -10.88 -32.92
N LEU A 58 10.73 -10.72 -33.85
CA LEU A 58 9.29 -10.90 -33.59
C LEU A 58 8.94 -12.35 -33.24
N ILE A 59 9.50 -13.34 -33.98
CA ILE A 59 9.30 -14.76 -33.69
C ILE A 59 9.95 -15.15 -32.34
N PHE A 60 11.08 -14.55 -31.97
CA PHE A 60 11.74 -14.82 -30.68
C PHE A 60 11.01 -14.16 -29.49
N MET A 61 10.39 -13.00 -29.72
CA MET A 61 9.52 -12.37 -28.73
C MET A 61 8.23 -13.17 -28.52
N ASP A 62 7.61 -13.70 -29.56
CA ASP A 62 6.43 -14.56 -29.45
C ASP A 62 6.73 -15.87 -28.71
N LYS A 63 7.85 -16.51 -28.96
CA LYS A 63 8.24 -17.72 -28.23
C LYS A 63 8.44 -17.47 -26.73
N LYS A 64 9.06 -16.36 -26.35
CA LYS A 64 9.20 -15.98 -24.91
C LYS A 64 7.84 -15.69 -24.28
N ARG A 65 6.94 -15.02 -24.98
CA ARG A 65 5.58 -14.77 -24.50
C ARG A 65 4.77 -16.05 -24.40
N ILE A 66 4.87 -16.95 -25.37
CA ILE A 66 4.21 -18.26 -25.34
C ILE A 66 4.75 -19.08 -24.17
N VAL A 67 6.07 -19.16 -23.97
CA VAL A 67 6.68 -19.87 -22.84
C VAL A 67 6.23 -19.25 -21.52
N ALA A 68 6.26 -17.93 -21.40
CA ALA A 68 5.77 -17.24 -20.21
C ALA A 68 4.28 -17.53 -19.94
N SER A 69 3.44 -17.50 -20.97
CA SER A 69 2.00 -17.82 -20.85
C SER A 69 1.77 -19.27 -20.47
N VAL A 70 2.54 -20.22 -21.02
CA VAL A 70 2.47 -21.64 -20.67
C VAL A 70 2.90 -21.85 -19.21
N VAL A 71 3.99 -21.20 -18.78
CA VAL A 71 4.44 -21.27 -17.36
C VAL A 71 3.39 -20.70 -16.43
N VAL A 72 2.81 -19.54 -16.74
CA VAL A 72 1.73 -18.94 -15.95
C VAL A 72 0.51 -19.87 -15.91
N PHE A 73 0.12 -20.44 -17.05
CA PHE A 73 -1.00 -21.39 -17.12
C PHE A 73 -0.73 -22.65 -16.30
N LEU A 74 0.49 -23.21 -16.36
CA LEU A 74 0.87 -24.37 -15.55
C LEU A 74 0.85 -24.05 -14.05
N ILE A 75 1.36 -22.87 -13.64
CA ILE A 75 1.29 -22.42 -12.26
C ILE A 75 -0.17 -22.30 -11.82
N LEU A 76 -1.03 -21.68 -12.64
CA LEU A 76 -2.46 -21.57 -12.36
C LEU A 76 -3.13 -22.94 -12.29
N ALA A 77 -2.83 -23.86 -13.20
CA ALA A 77 -3.36 -25.22 -13.19
C ALA A 77 -2.95 -26.00 -11.94
N VAL A 78 -1.67 -25.89 -11.52
CA VAL A 78 -1.17 -26.47 -10.27
C VAL A 78 -1.88 -25.87 -9.06
N LEU A 79 -2.04 -24.54 -9.02
CA LEU A 79 -2.77 -23.85 -7.95
C LEU A 79 -4.22 -24.29 -7.88
N VAL A 80 -4.91 -24.38 -9.02
CA VAL A 80 -6.30 -24.89 -9.11
C VAL A 80 -6.37 -26.33 -8.66
N TYR A 81 -5.43 -27.19 -9.08
CA TYR A 81 -5.37 -28.58 -8.66
C TYR A 81 -5.16 -28.74 -7.15
N LEU A 82 -4.20 -27.98 -6.58
CA LEU A 82 -3.95 -27.96 -5.14
C LEU A 82 -5.19 -27.48 -4.37
N GLN A 83 -5.83 -26.45 -4.89
CA GLN A 83 -7.06 -25.91 -4.33
C GLN A 83 -8.21 -26.92 -4.40
N TYR A 84 -8.39 -27.60 -5.54
CA TYR A 84 -9.38 -28.66 -5.72
C TYR A 84 -9.16 -29.83 -4.74
N ARG A 85 -7.92 -30.25 -4.56
CA ARG A 85 -7.53 -31.31 -3.63
C ARG A 85 -7.88 -30.97 -2.18
N GLU A 86 -7.61 -29.74 -1.74
CA GLU A 86 -7.97 -29.25 -0.40
C GLU A 86 -9.49 -29.15 -0.24
N TRP A 87 -10.21 -28.72 -1.29
CA TRP A 87 -11.66 -28.53 -1.23
C TRP A 87 -12.47 -29.85 -1.32
N HIS A 88 -11.91 -30.90 -1.92
CA HIS A 88 -12.58 -32.19 -2.03
C HIS A 88 -12.80 -32.87 -0.66
N SER A 89 -11.92 -32.61 0.30
CA SER A 89 -12.04 -33.10 1.68
C SER A 89 -12.71 -32.10 2.63
N PHE A 90 -13.13 -30.92 2.14
CA PHE A 90 -13.69 -29.85 2.94
C PHE A 90 -15.19 -30.06 3.17
N ASP A 91 -15.61 -30.15 4.46
CA ASP A 91 -17.01 -30.29 4.82
C ASP A 91 -17.76 -28.96 4.83
N TRP A 92 -18.39 -28.64 3.72
CA TRP A 92 -19.22 -27.45 3.57
C TRP A 92 -20.42 -27.43 4.55
N GLY A 93 -20.95 -28.58 4.95
CA GLY A 93 -22.04 -28.66 5.93
C GLY A 93 -21.57 -28.13 7.29
N THR A 94 -20.43 -28.61 7.76
CA THR A 94 -19.78 -28.16 8.99
C THR A 94 -19.39 -26.70 8.93
N PHE A 95 -18.81 -26.23 7.81
CA PHE A 95 -18.48 -24.82 7.63
C PHE A 95 -19.71 -23.91 7.82
N TRP A 96 -20.82 -24.18 7.15
CA TRP A 96 -22.02 -23.36 7.24
C TRP A 96 -22.72 -23.47 8.59
N SER A 97 -22.71 -24.64 9.21
CA SER A 97 -23.33 -24.84 10.53
C SER A 97 -22.60 -24.02 11.60
N GLN A 98 -21.26 -23.98 11.56
CA GLN A 98 -20.44 -23.20 12.48
C GLN A 98 -20.55 -21.70 12.19
N THR A 99 -20.59 -21.29 10.91
CA THR A 99 -20.76 -19.89 10.53
C THR A 99 -22.11 -19.32 10.97
N ARG A 100 -23.16 -20.14 11.00
CA ARG A 100 -24.49 -19.72 11.49
C ARG A 100 -24.57 -19.49 13.01
N GLN A 101 -23.64 -20.07 13.79
CA GLN A 101 -23.61 -19.93 15.25
C GLN A 101 -22.88 -18.67 15.73
N ILE A 102 -22.37 -17.85 14.80
CA ILE A 102 -21.63 -16.63 15.10
C ILE A 102 -22.48 -15.66 15.91
N ARG A 103 -21.91 -15.16 17.01
CA ARG A 103 -22.50 -14.12 17.84
C ARG A 103 -22.24 -12.75 17.20
N TRP A 104 -23.14 -12.29 16.36
CA TRP A 104 -23.00 -11.05 15.56
C TRP A 104 -22.70 -9.80 16.40
N VAL A 105 -23.14 -9.75 17.67
CA VAL A 105 -22.80 -8.67 18.60
C VAL A 105 -21.29 -8.55 18.83
N ARG A 106 -20.57 -9.68 18.90
CA ARG A 106 -19.10 -9.66 19.01
C ARG A 106 -18.44 -9.23 17.71
N VAL A 107 -18.96 -9.67 16.58
CA VAL A 107 -18.48 -9.21 15.26
C VAL A 107 -18.69 -7.71 15.13
N ALA A 108 -19.85 -7.17 15.49
CA ALA A 108 -20.12 -5.73 15.47
C ALA A 108 -19.16 -4.96 16.38
N ARG A 109 -18.83 -5.50 17.58
CA ARG A 109 -17.79 -4.91 18.45
C ARG A 109 -16.40 -4.93 17.76
N GLY A 110 -16.05 -6.04 17.12
CA GLY A 110 -14.82 -6.16 16.33
C GLY A 110 -14.73 -5.08 15.25
N VAL A 111 -15.81 -4.91 14.47
CA VAL A 111 -15.91 -3.85 13.45
C VAL A 111 -15.77 -2.46 14.10
N GLY A 112 -16.45 -2.19 15.20
CA GLY A 112 -16.34 -0.92 15.94
C GLY A 112 -14.90 -0.63 16.38
N LEU A 113 -14.19 -1.63 16.91
CA LEU A 113 -12.78 -1.52 17.30
C LEU A 113 -11.89 -1.21 16.08
N ILE A 114 -12.15 -1.78 14.90
CA ILE A 114 -11.42 -1.44 13.68
C ILE A 114 -11.66 0.00 13.25
N TYR A 115 -12.89 0.52 13.37
CA TYR A 115 -13.16 1.93 13.10
C TYR A 115 -12.47 2.85 14.12
N ILE A 116 -12.39 2.46 15.39
CA ILE A 116 -11.59 3.17 16.41
C ILE A 116 -10.10 3.18 15.99
N ALA A 117 -9.57 2.07 15.49
CA ALA A 117 -8.20 2.03 14.99
C ALA A 117 -7.99 2.96 13.79
N TYR A 118 -8.95 3.09 12.85
CA TYR A 118 -8.87 4.09 11.77
C TYR A 118 -8.89 5.53 12.28
N LEU A 119 -9.70 5.81 13.31
CA LEU A 119 -9.69 7.12 13.96
C LEU A 119 -8.33 7.42 14.61
N MET A 120 -7.75 6.43 15.31
CA MET A 120 -6.40 6.54 15.89
C MET A 120 -5.32 6.77 14.81
N ARG A 121 -5.45 6.17 13.63
CA ARG A 121 -4.58 6.47 12.48
C ARG A 121 -4.70 7.92 12.02
N ALA A 122 -5.91 8.48 11.97
CA ALA A 122 -6.12 9.88 11.63
C ALA A 122 -5.56 10.82 12.71
N ILE A 123 -5.72 10.48 14.00
CA ILE A 123 -5.11 11.22 15.13
C ILE A 123 -3.58 11.21 15.00
N ARG A 124 -2.99 10.04 14.71
CA ARG A 124 -1.56 9.91 14.53
C ARG A 124 -1.05 10.78 13.36
N TRP A 125 -1.77 10.80 12.25
CA TRP A 125 -1.43 11.67 11.13
C TRP A 125 -1.52 13.16 11.50
N LYS A 126 -2.51 13.54 12.29
CA LYS A 126 -2.61 14.92 12.83
C LYS A 126 -1.38 15.31 13.66
N ILE A 127 -0.83 14.37 14.44
CA ILE A 127 0.40 14.61 15.22
C ILE A 127 1.59 14.81 14.27
N PHE A 128 1.73 14.02 13.21
CA PHE A 128 2.77 14.20 12.20
C PHE A 128 2.65 15.54 11.46
N LEU A 129 1.43 16.01 11.21
CA LEU A 129 1.20 17.29 10.52
C LEU A 129 1.41 18.52 11.40
N LYS A 130 1.43 18.37 12.73
CA LYS A 130 1.47 19.48 13.68
C LYS A 130 2.56 20.53 13.40
N PRO A 131 3.82 20.18 13.04
CA PRO A 131 4.86 21.16 12.76
C PRO A 131 4.59 22.00 11.51
N VAL A 132 3.91 21.43 10.50
CA VAL A 132 3.68 22.07 9.19
C VAL A 132 2.28 22.66 9.10
N ARG A 133 1.29 22.00 9.72
CA ARG A 133 -0.15 22.37 9.73
C ARG A 133 -0.73 22.22 11.12
N PRO A 134 -0.43 23.10 12.07
CA PRO A 134 -0.90 22.98 13.47
C PRO A 134 -2.41 23.03 13.60
N ASN A 135 -3.10 23.72 12.67
CA ASN A 135 -4.55 23.90 12.68
C ASN A 135 -5.31 22.83 11.86
N ALA A 136 -4.65 21.75 11.40
CA ALA A 136 -5.33 20.67 10.69
C ALA A 136 -6.44 20.06 11.54
N LYS A 137 -7.68 20.03 11.01
CA LYS A 137 -8.82 19.46 11.71
C LYS A 137 -8.82 17.93 11.55
N LEU A 138 -9.13 17.21 12.63
CA LEU A 138 -9.19 15.75 12.60
C LEU A 138 -10.21 15.24 11.57
N SER A 139 -11.35 15.92 11.41
CA SER A 139 -12.39 15.59 10.42
C SER A 139 -11.86 15.59 8.98
N GLU A 140 -10.87 16.44 8.69
CA GLU A 140 -10.24 16.52 7.37
C GLU A 140 -9.28 15.36 7.08
N LEU A 141 -8.86 14.63 8.11
CA LEU A 141 -7.93 13.50 8.01
C LEU A 141 -8.64 12.14 8.08
N VAL A 142 -9.83 12.08 8.71
CA VAL A 142 -10.61 10.84 8.85
C VAL A 142 -11.07 10.34 7.48
N SER A 143 -11.66 11.22 6.65
CA SER A 143 -12.17 10.84 5.34
C SER A 143 -11.05 10.31 4.41
N PRO A 144 -9.90 11.00 4.19
CA PRO A 144 -8.79 10.45 3.45
C PRO A 144 -8.26 9.12 4.00
N THR A 145 -8.30 8.93 5.32
CA THR A 145 -7.88 7.68 5.94
C THR A 145 -8.81 6.54 5.56
N LEU A 146 -10.13 6.72 5.70
CA LEU A 146 -11.11 5.68 5.35
C LEU A 146 -11.13 5.39 3.84
N ILE A 147 -11.06 6.41 2.99
CA ILE A 147 -10.97 6.24 1.53
C ILE A 147 -9.69 5.50 1.15
N GLY A 148 -8.54 5.87 1.75
CA GLY A 148 -7.27 5.22 1.47
C GLY A 148 -7.25 3.74 1.86
N PHE A 149 -7.84 3.39 3.02
CA PHE A 149 -7.95 1.98 3.43
C PHE A 149 -8.99 1.20 2.61
N ALA A 150 -10.08 1.84 2.16
CA ALA A 150 -10.97 1.22 1.19
C ALA A 150 -10.26 0.98 -0.16
N GLY A 151 -9.44 1.93 -0.61
CA GLY A 151 -8.58 1.76 -1.77
C GLY A 151 -7.58 0.61 -1.61
N LEU A 152 -6.93 0.49 -0.45
CA LEU A 152 -6.06 -0.64 -0.12
C LEU A 152 -6.82 -1.98 -0.17
N ALA A 153 -8.04 -2.04 0.36
CA ALA A 153 -8.85 -3.26 0.34
C ALA A 153 -9.28 -3.65 -1.09
N LEU A 154 -9.60 -2.69 -1.95
CA LEU A 154 -10.08 -2.92 -3.31
C LEU A 154 -8.96 -3.10 -4.34
N LEU A 155 -7.90 -2.30 -4.25
CA LEU A 155 -6.81 -2.26 -5.22
C LEU A 155 -5.56 -3.01 -4.75
N GLY A 156 -5.60 -3.57 -3.53
CA GLY A 156 -4.43 -4.16 -2.91
C GLY A 156 -3.35 -3.11 -2.62
N ARG A 157 -2.08 -3.47 -2.79
CA ARG A 157 -0.96 -2.57 -2.47
C ARG A 157 -0.92 -1.30 -3.31
N ALA A 158 -1.40 -1.34 -4.55
CA ALA A 158 -1.52 -0.16 -5.39
C ALA A 158 -2.44 0.92 -4.76
N GLY A 159 -3.32 0.56 -3.83
CA GLY A 159 -4.14 1.50 -3.08
C GLY A 159 -3.44 2.21 -1.92
N GLU A 160 -2.23 1.81 -1.52
CA GLU A 160 -1.52 2.42 -0.37
C GLU A 160 -1.23 3.92 -0.55
N PRO A 161 -0.82 4.43 -1.74
CA PRO A 161 -0.56 5.84 -1.96
C PRO A 161 -1.79 6.75 -1.93
N ILE A 162 -3.00 6.20 -2.05
CA ILE A 162 -4.25 7.00 -2.07
C ILE A 162 -4.38 7.87 -0.82
N ARG A 163 -4.07 7.34 0.36
CA ARG A 163 -4.18 8.08 1.62
C ARG A 163 -3.23 9.29 1.68
N PRO A 164 -1.91 9.12 1.51
CA PRO A 164 -0.98 10.26 1.49
C PRO A 164 -1.29 11.27 0.39
N TYR A 165 -1.73 10.83 -0.79
CA TYR A 165 -2.17 11.70 -1.87
C TYR A 165 -3.36 12.57 -1.48
N LEU A 166 -4.42 11.99 -0.92
CA LEU A 166 -5.61 12.74 -0.51
C LEU A 166 -5.31 13.72 0.62
N ILE A 167 -4.43 13.35 1.56
CA ILE A 167 -4.01 14.24 2.64
C ILE A 167 -3.16 15.38 2.08
N ALA A 168 -2.20 15.10 1.18
CA ALA A 168 -1.39 16.12 0.51
C ALA A 168 -2.28 17.16 -0.18
N ARG A 169 -3.23 16.69 -0.99
CA ARG A 169 -4.18 17.55 -1.71
C ARG A 169 -5.04 18.38 -0.76
N ARG A 170 -5.55 17.78 0.31
CA ARG A 170 -6.46 18.46 1.27
C ARG A 170 -5.77 19.50 2.12
N GLN A 171 -4.52 19.24 2.48
CA GLN A 171 -3.72 20.13 3.33
C GLN A 171 -2.83 21.09 2.54
N ASN A 172 -2.93 21.10 1.19
CA ASN A 172 -2.05 21.86 0.30
C ASN A 172 -0.56 21.62 0.60
N LEU A 173 -0.19 20.34 0.68
CA LEU A 173 1.18 19.87 0.90
C LEU A 173 1.67 19.08 -0.31
N THR A 174 2.98 18.91 -0.43
CA THR A 174 3.57 18.09 -1.48
C THR A 174 3.32 16.60 -1.22
N LEU A 175 3.12 15.83 -2.28
CA LEU A 175 2.94 14.39 -2.16
C LEU A 175 4.18 13.70 -1.58
N SER A 176 5.38 14.12 -1.99
CA SER A 176 6.66 13.59 -1.47
C SER A 176 6.76 13.73 0.05
N SER A 177 6.35 14.87 0.61
CA SER A 177 6.33 15.05 2.07
C SER A 177 5.38 14.08 2.77
N GLN A 178 4.22 13.79 2.17
CA GLN A 178 3.24 12.87 2.77
C GLN A 178 3.64 11.40 2.59
N LEU A 179 4.35 11.05 1.52
CA LEU A 179 4.98 9.74 1.36
C LEU A 179 6.08 9.53 2.40
N ALA A 180 6.88 10.56 2.71
CA ALA A 180 7.87 10.51 3.79
C ALA A 180 7.20 10.28 5.16
N VAL A 181 6.11 10.98 5.48
CA VAL A 181 5.29 10.74 6.69
C VAL A 181 4.76 9.30 6.71
N TRP A 182 4.26 8.80 5.58
CA TRP A 182 3.78 7.42 5.47
C TRP A 182 4.90 6.39 5.74
N ALA A 183 6.12 6.64 5.26
CA ALA A 183 7.28 5.77 5.53
C ALA A 183 7.65 5.78 7.03
N VAL A 184 7.66 6.95 7.67
CA VAL A 184 7.90 7.08 9.11
C VAL A 184 6.80 6.37 9.91
N GLU A 185 5.54 6.46 9.48
CA GLU A 185 4.41 5.74 10.07
C GLU A 185 4.64 4.22 10.11
N ARG A 186 5.24 3.64 9.06
CA ARG A 186 5.57 2.19 9.03
C ARG A 186 6.56 1.81 10.13
N ILE A 187 7.51 2.67 10.46
CA ILE A 187 8.48 2.41 11.56
C ILE A 187 7.73 2.34 12.90
N PHE A 188 6.82 3.29 13.15
CA PHE A 188 5.99 3.26 14.37
C PHE A 188 5.06 2.04 14.40
N ASP A 189 4.52 1.60 13.27
CA ASP A 189 3.68 0.41 13.20
C ASP A 189 4.48 -0.86 13.56
N ILE A 190 5.64 -1.06 12.94
CA ILE A 190 6.50 -2.22 13.22
C ILE A 190 7.00 -2.16 14.67
N GLY A 191 7.43 -0.98 15.14
CA GLY A 191 7.89 -0.77 16.52
C GLY A 191 6.80 -1.07 17.54
N ALA A 192 5.60 -0.55 17.35
CA ALA A 192 4.47 -0.78 18.25
C ALA A 192 4.07 -2.27 18.30
N PHE A 193 4.01 -2.94 17.14
CA PHE A 193 3.74 -4.37 17.09
C PHE A 193 4.83 -5.19 17.78
N THR A 194 6.10 -4.82 17.56
CA THR A 194 7.26 -5.46 18.23
C THR A 194 7.19 -5.34 19.75
N VAL A 195 6.79 -4.16 20.27
CA VAL A 195 6.59 -3.96 21.72
C VAL A 195 5.48 -4.86 22.23
N LEU A 196 4.33 -4.91 21.55
CA LEU A 196 3.21 -5.74 22.00
C LEU A 196 3.55 -7.22 22.01
N ILE A 197 4.12 -7.75 20.92
CA ILE A 197 4.48 -9.18 20.85
C ILE A 197 5.63 -9.50 21.81
N GLY A 198 6.59 -8.58 21.97
CA GLY A 198 7.69 -8.73 22.92
C GLY A 198 7.18 -8.83 24.34
N VAL A 199 6.34 -7.88 24.77
CA VAL A 199 5.74 -7.90 26.13
C VAL A 199 4.94 -9.19 26.34
N ALA A 200 4.15 -9.62 25.35
CA ALA A 200 3.37 -10.83 25.44
C ALA A 200 4.25 -12.07 25.58
N VAL A 201 5.29 -12.22 24.75
CA VAL A 201 6.19 -13.38 24.77
C VAL A 201 7.00 -13.46 26.07
N PHE A 202 7.53 -12.32 26.56
CA PHE A 202 8.40 -12.33 27.73
C PHE A 202 7.65 -12.27 29.07
N ARG A 203 6.42 -11.74 29.09
CA ARG A 203 5.64 -11.62 30.33
C ARG A 203 4.80 -12.86 30.64
N GLU A 204 4.16 -13.43 29.65
CA GLU A 204 3.17 -14.49 29.89
C GLU A 204 3.79 -15.87 30.01
N GLY A 205 5.12 -16.09 29.92
CA GLY A 205 5.74 -17.43 30.18
C GLY A 205 4.92 -18.67 29.76
N GLY A 206 3.70 -18.43 29.36
CA GLY A 206 2.54 -19.31 29.25
C GLY A 206 2.20 -19.73 27.83
N LEU A 207 3.17 -19.85 26.94
CA LEU A 207 3.00 -20.65 25.72
C LEU A 207 3.00 -22.15 26.05
N TYR A 208 2.76 -22.51 27.28
CA TYR A 208 2.59 -23.92 27.73
C TYR A 208 1.44 -24.65 27.05
N SER A 209 0.58 -23.93 26.31
CA SER A 209 -0.49 -24.53 25.50
C SER A 209 -0.08 -24.79 24.04
N ILE A 210 1.17 -24.46 23.64
CA ILE A 210 1.67 -24.81 22.31
C ILE A 210 2.36 -26.19 22.40
N PRO A 211 1.94 -27.16 21.57
CA PRO A 211 2.32 -28.56 21.74
C PRO A 211 3.80 -28.91 21.61
N GLU A 212 4.65 -27.98 21.11
CA GLU A 212 6.06 -28.29 20.85
C GLU A 212 7.04 -27.36 21.60
N PRO A 213 7.91 -27.88 22.49
CA PRO A 213 8.90 -27.09 23.24
C PRO A 213 9.88 -26.29 22.39
N GLY A 214 10.22 -26.77 21.19
CA GLY A 214 11.12 -26.10 20.26
C GLY A 214 10.55 -24.80 19.64
N TRP A 215 9.26 -24.70 19.58
CA TRP A 215 8.56 -23.56 18.97
C TRP A 215 8.70 -22.27 19.78
N TYR A 216 8.62 -22.38 21.10
CA TYR A 216 8.76 -21.23 22.00
C TYR A 216 10.14 -20.56 21.92
N SER A 217 11.21 -21.39 21.93
CA SER A 217 12.56 -20.87 21.76
C SER A 217 12.79 -20.24 20.39
N GLY A 218 12.14 -20.78 19.35
CA GLY A 218 12.12 -20.18 18.01
C GLY A 218 11.42 -18.82 17.99
N LEU A 219 10.25 -18.73 18.63
CA LEU A 219 9.48 -17.49 18.73
C LEU A 219 10.25 -16.42 19.53
N GLN A 220 10.85 -16.76 20.67
CA GLN A 220 11.69 -15.85 21.46
C GLN A 220 12.86 -15.31 20.62
N ARG A 221 13.57 -16.20 19.90
CA ARG A 221 14.66 -15.78 19.00
C ARG A 221 14.15 -14.87 17.88
N GLY A 222 13.00 -15.18 17.27
CA GLY A 222 12.36 -14.34 16.25
C GLY A 222 11.99 -12.95 16.79
N VAL A 223 11.43 -12.89 17.97
CA VAL A 223 11.11 -11.62 18.65
C VAL A 223 12.37 -10.83 19.00
N LEU A 224 13.44 -11.47 19.47
CA LEU A 224 14.71 -10.80 19.73
C LEU A 224 15.35 -10.25 18.46
N ILE A 225 15.31 -11.01 17.34
CA ILE A 225 15.76 -10.52 16.04
C ILE A 225 14.93 -9.33 15.60
N LEU A 226 13.61 -9.38 15.76
CA LEU A 226 12.71 -8.28 15.40
C LEU A 226 12.99 -7.03 16.26
N ILE A 227 13.19 -7.18 17.57
CA ILE A 227 13.57 -6.09 18.47
C ILE A 227 14.90 -5.47 18.04
N SER A 228 15.90 -6.31 17.72
CA SER A 228 17.22 -5.84 17.27
C SER A 228 17.12 -5.08 15.94
N LEU A 229 16.35 -5.60 14.98
CA LEU A 229 16.10 -4.95 13.70
C LEU A 229 15.39 -3.59 13.88
N VAL A 230 14.33 -3.55 14.68
CA VAL A 230 13.59 -2.30 14.96
C VAL A 230 14.50 -1.29 15.65
N SER A 231 15.30 -1.74 16.64
CA SER A 231 16.26 -0.87 17.31
C SER A 231 17.29 -0.30 16.33
N ALA A 232 17.81 -1.11 15.41
CA ALA A 232 18.73 -0.65 14.38
C ALA A 232 18.07 0.38 13.45
N VAL A 233 16.81 0.17 13.04
CA VAL A 233 16.05 1.13 12.22
C VAL A 233 15.80 2.43 12.97
N VAL A 234 15.47 2.38 14.26
CA VAL A 234 15.27 3.57 15.11
C VAL A 234 16.60 4.35 15.25
N VAL A 235 17.71 3.65 15.49
CA VAL A 235 19.05 4.26 15.55
C VAL A 235 19.39 4.92 14.22
N ALA A 236 19.19 4.21 13.09
CA ALA A 236 19.39 4.77 11.76
C ALA A 236 18.54 6.02 11.52
N ALA A 237 17.26 6.00 11.90
CA ALA A 237 16.36 7.14 11.80
C ALA A 237 16.87 8.33 12.63
N VAL A 238 17.32 8.12 13.87
CA VAL A 238 17.91 9.17 14.72
C VAL A 238 19.21 9.73 14.10
N VAL A 239 20.05 8.87 13.53
CA VAL A 239 21.29 9.31 12.84
C VAL A 239 20.94 10.13 11.59
N ILE A 240 19.98 9.69 10.78
CA ILE A 240 19.51 10.44 9.59
C ILE A 240 18.89 11.77 10.01
N ASN A 241 18.07 11.79 11.06
CA ASN A 241 17.48 13.04 11.56
C ASN A 241 18.55 14.06 11.98
N ARG A 242 19.60 13.60 12.70
CA ARG A 242 20.66 14.49 13.20
C ARG A 242 21.76 14.83 12.18
N LYS A 243 22.07 13.92 11.27
CA LYS A 243 23.23 13.99 10.35
C LYS A 243 22.87 13.59 8.92
N GLY A 244 21.60 13.79 8.48
CA GLY A 244 21.10 13.30 7.19
C GLY A 244 21.95 13.70 6.00
N GLU A 245 22.41 14.98 5.96
CA GLU A 245 23.27 15.46 4.87
C GLU A 245 24.67 14.80 4.87
N ALA A 246 25.21 14.50 6.04
CA ALA A 246 26.48 13.78 6.14
C ALA A 246 26.33 12.31 5.70
N VAL A 247 25.21 11.66 6.06
CA VAL A 247 24.86 10.30 5.64
C VAL A 247 24.64 10.26 4.13
N ALA A 248 23.90 11.21 3.57
CA ALA A 248 23.65 11.29 2.13
C ALA A 248 24.96 11.44 1.33
N ARG A 249 25.85 12.35 1.75
CA ARG A 249 27.17 12.53 1.12
C ARG A 249 28.07 11.29 1.26
N TRP A 250 28.01 10.59 2.40
CA TRP A 250 28.74 9.34 2.58
C TRP A 250 28.22 8.27 1.62
N ILE A 251 26.89 8.11 1.48
CA ILE A 251 26.29 7.18 0.53
C ILE A 251 26.68 7.54 -0.92
N GLU A 252 26.61 8.80 -1.30
CA GLU A 252 27.03 9.24 -2.64
C GLU A 252 28.50 8.88 -2.93
N ARG A 253 29.37 9.00 -1.94
CA ARG A 253 30.78 8.65 -2.09
C ARG A 253 31.00 7.14 -2.23
N GLU A 254 30.43 6.35 -1.32
CA GLU A 254 30.64 4.89 -1.28
C GLU A 254 29.95 4.16 -2.43
N PHE A 255 28.68 4.51 -2.70
CA PHE A 255 27.91 3.87 -3.78
C PHE A 255 28.13 4.52 -5.15
N GLY A 256 28.70 5.72 -5.21
CA GLY A 256 29.10 6.36 -6.47
C GLY A 256 30.14 5.57 -7.24
N HIS A 257 30.99 4.81 -6.55
CA HIS A 257 31.98 3.91 -7.17
C HIS A 257 31.33 2.72 -7.88
N LEU A 258 30.17 2.25 -7.43
CA LEU A 258 29.42 1.15 -8.04
C LEU A 258 28.48 1.66 -9.16
N SER A 259 27.78 2.76 -8.92
CA SER A 259 26.90 3.43 -9.88
C SER A 259 26.54 4.82 -9.36
N ALA A 260 26.91 5.86 -10.10
CA ALA A 260 26.58 7.25 -9.75
C ALA A 260 25.06 7.47 -9.58
N ASN A 261 24.25 6.88 -10.48
CA ASN A 261 22.80 6.97 -10.42
C ASN A 261 22.21 6.30 -9.17
N LEU A 262 22.77 5.17 -8.72
CA LEU A 262 22.32 4.48 -7.52
C LEU A 262 22.67 5.28 -6.27
N GLY A 263 23.88 5.79 -6.17
CA GLY A 263 24.32 6.63 -5.06
C GLY A 263 23.44 7.86 -4.89
N HIS A 264 23.18 8.60 -5.97
CA HIS A 264 22.31 9.77 -5.96
C HIS A 264 20.87 9.45 -5.58
N ARG A 265 20.29 8.36 -6.09
CA ARG A 265 18.93 7.92 -5.73
C ARG A 265 18.82 7.62 -4.24
N ILE A 266 19.72 6.81 -3.69
CA ILE A 266 19.68 6.44 -2.27
C ILE A 266 19.90 7.69 -1.39
N ALA A 267 20.83 8.56 -1.74
CA ALA A 267 21.07 9.79 -1.01
C ALA A 267 19.86 10.73 -1.04
N HIS A 268 19.18 10.85 -2.18
CA HIS A 268 17.92 11.60 -2.29
C HIS A 268 16.85 11.02 -1.37
N TRP A 269 16.64 9.69 -1.37
CA TRP A 269 15.70 9.04 -0.45
C TRP A 269 16.05 9.30 1.02
N VAL A 270 17.32 9.30 1.39
CA VAL A 270 17.77 9.61 2.75
C VAL A 270 17.45 11.07 3.14
N ARG A 271 17.62 12.01 2.22
CA ARG A 271 17.25 13.42 2.46
C ARG A 271 15.76 13.59 2.64
N GLU A 272 14.94 13.03 1.73
CA GLU A 272 13.46 13.06 1.83
C GLU A 272 12.97 12.40 3.11
N PHE A 273 13.54 11.25 3.47
CA PHE A 273 13.23 10.57 4.72
C PHE A 273 13.59 11.43 5.95
N GLY A 274 14.74 12.11 5.92
CA GLY A 274 15.14 13.06 6.95
C GLY A 274 14.14 14.21 7.11
N ILE A 275 13.60 14.74 6.00
CA ILE A 275 12.53 15.74 6.02
C ILE A 275 11.27 15.17 6.69
N GLY A 276 10.91 13.91 6.36
CA GLY A 276 9.80 13.22 7.02
C GLY A 276 10.00 13.05 8.52
N LEU A 277 11.23 12.77 8.98
CA LEU A 277 11.54 12.65 10.40
C LEU A 277 11.44 14.00 11.15
N ASN A 278 11.70 15.12 10.49
CA ASN A 278 11.54 16.45 11.07
C ASN A 278 10.08 16.81 11.39
N THR A 279 9.11 15.99 10.96
CA THR A 279 7.71 16.13 11.38
C THR A 279 7.48 15.70 12.82
N ILE A 280 8.49 15.10 13.50
CA ILE A 280 8.43 14.75 14.91
C ILE A 280 8.99 15.91 15.72
N ASP A 281 8.11 16.78 16.20
CA ASP A 281 8.47 17.95 17.00
C ASP A 281 8.70 17.56 18.46
N GLY A 282 9.92 17.10 18.76
CA GLY A 282 10.41 16.84 20.11
C GLY A 282 9.96 15.50 20.74
N ALA A 283 10.48 15.26 21.95
CA ALA A 283 10.28 14.02 22.70
C ALA A 283 8.81 13.75 23.05
N LEU A 284 8.03 14.78 23.30
CA LEU A 284 6.61 14.65 23.65
C LEU A 284 5.79 14.15 22.45
N SER A 285 6.04 14.66 21.26
CA SER A 285 5.39 14.19 20.02
C SER A 285 5.77 12.75 19.73
N PHE A 286 7.04 12.38 19.91
CA PHE A 286 7.51 11.00 19.79
C PHE A 286 6.79 10.06 20.78
N LEU A 287 6.66 10.47 22.04
CA LEU A 287 5.94 9.70 23.06
C LEU A 287 4.47 9.50 22.67
N TRP A 288 3.78 10.57 22.27
CA TRP A 288 2.39 10.48 21.83
C TRP A 288 2.22 9.59 20.61
N LEU A 289 3.09 9.71 19.61
CA LEU A 289 3.09 8.83 18.44
C LEU A 289 3.26 7.36 18.82
N THR A 290 4.18 7.08 19.75
CA THR A 290 4.41 5.73 20.26
C THR A 290 3.19 5.20 21.02
N LEU A 291 2.64 5.97 21.95
CA LEU A 291 1.46 5.58 22.74
C LEU A 291 0.23 5.34 21.85
N VAL A 292 -0.04 6.24 20.90
CA VAL A 292 -1.14 6.08 19.96
C VAL A 292 -0.92 4.85 19.07
N SER A 293 0.31 4.60 18.63
CA SER A 293 0.63 3.43 17.78
C SER A 293 0.45 2.11 18.55
N VAL A 294 1.00 2.01 19.77
CA VAL A 294 0.85 0.82 20.62
C VAL A 294 -0.63 0.60 20.98
N GLY A 295 -1.34 1.66 21.39
CA GLY A 295 -2.77 1.59 21.68
C GLY A 295 -3.60 1.15 20.49
N MET A 296 -3.31 1.68 19.28
CA MET A 296 -3.98 1.31 18.05
C MET A 296 -3.79 -0.18 17.71
N TRP A 297 -2.57 -0.69 17.78
CA TRP A 297 -2.30 -2.10 17.51
C TRP A 297 -2.92 -3.02 18.56
N TYR A 298 -2.98 -2.56 19.82
CA TYR A 298 -3.71 -3.27 20.88
C TYR A 298 -5.22 -3.32 20.60
N VAL A 299 -5.82 -2.20 20.16
CA VAL A 299 -7.24 -2.15 19.74
C VAL A 299 -7.52 -3.10 18.57
N ILE A 300 -6.62 -3.18 17.59
CA ILE A 300 -6.73 -4.14 16.49
C ILE A 300 -6.66 -5.59 17.03
N ALA A 301 -5.74 -5.88 17.97
CA ALA A 301 -5.68 -7.20 18.60
C ALA A 301 -6.97 -7.54 19.38
N MET A 302 -7.60 -6.56 20.02
CA MET A 302 -8.91 -6.75 20.65
C MET A 302 -10.00 -7.04 19.61
N ALA A 303 -9.96 -6.42 18.44
CA ALA A 303 -10.88 -6.73 17.34
C ALA A 303 -10.71 -8.19 16.87
N TYR A 304 -9.48 -8.66 16.70
CA TYR A 304 -9.18 -10.07 16.39
C TYR A 304 -9.78 -11.00 17.46
N LYS A 305 -9.60 -10.66 18.74
CA LYS A 305 -10.15 -11.43 19.86
C LYS A 305 -11.67 -11.47 19.83
N GLU A 306 -12.36 -10.35 19.63
CA GLU A 306 -13.83 -10.34 19.51
C GLU A 306 -14.33 -11.19 18.37
N VAL A 307 -13.63 -11.20 17.23
CA VAL A 307 -14.00 -12.03 16.08
C VAL A 307 -13.77 -13.52 16.35
N THR A 308 -12.60 -13.92 16.86
CA THR A 308 -12.34 -15.34 17.18
C THR A 308 -13.31 -15.87 18.23
N HIS A 309 -13.54 -15.12 19.30
CA HIS A 309 -14.49 -15.49 20.37
C HIS A 309 -15.96 -15.38 19.95
N SER A 310 -16.28 -14.84 18.76
CA SER A 310 -17.67 -14.75 18.29
C SER A 310 -18.29 -16.12 18.00
N TYR A 311 -17.47 -17.12 17.75
CA TYR A 311 -17.92 -18.49 17.49
C TYR A 311 -18.41 -19.21 18.75
N GLY A 312 -17.95 -18.80 19.95
CA GLY A 312 -18.33 -19.46 21.22
C GLY A 312 -17.83 -20.90 21.35
N VAL A 313 -16.80 -21.27 20.58
CA VAL A 313 -16.18 -22.60 20.57
C VAL A 313 -14.83 -22.52 21.26
N ALA A 314 -14.54 -23.46 22.17
CA ALA A 314 -13.30 -23.47 22.96
C ALA A 314 -12.03 -23.41 22.09
N ALA A 315 -12.03 -24.02 20.90
CA ALA A 315 -10.92 -23.99 19.96
C ALA A 315 -10.56 -22.57 19.44
N LEU A 316 -11.49 -21.61 19.49
CA LEU A 316 -11.29 -20.21 19.08
C LEU A 316 -11.27 -19.23 20.27
N GLU A 317 -11.38 -19.71 21.50
CA GLU A 317 -11.16 -18.92 22.72
C GLU A 317 -9.66 -18.79 23.01
N ILE A 318 -8.92 -18.24 22.04
CA ILE A 318 -7.47 -18.13 22.09
C ILE A 318 -7.00 -16.98 23.00
N PRO A 319 -5.91 -17.18 23.79
CA PRO A 319 -5.33 -16.16 24.65
C PRO A 319 -4.76 -14.98 23.88
N GLN A 320 -4.58 -13.86 24.56
CA GLN A 320 -4.12 -12.60 23.94
C GLN A 320 -2.78 -12.73 23.18
N LEU A 321 -1.84 -13.53 23.70
CA LEU A 321 -0.56 -13.75 23.02
C LEU A 321 -0.75 -14.48 21.69
N GLN A 322 -1.58 -15.52 21.66
CA GLN A 322 -1.88 -16.25 20.44
C GLN A 322 -2.63 -15.36 19.42
N ILE A 323 -3.47 -14.43 19.88
CA ILE A 323 -4.07 -13.39 19.05
C ILE A 323 -3.00 -12.51 18.37
N LEU A 324 -1.96 -12.11 19.11
CA LEU A 324 -0.87 -11.32 18.53
C LEU A 324 -0.06 -12.12 17.49
N ILE A 325 0.15 -13.41 17.72
CA ILE A 325 0.79 -14.31 16.74
C ILE A 325 -0.10 -14.43 15.49
N LEU A 326 -1.40 -14.64 15.67
CA LEU A 326 -2.37 -14.71 14.57
C LEU A 326 -2.39 -13.42 13.76
N MET A 327 -2.41 -12.28 14.43
CA MET A 327 -2.36 -10.97 13.78
C MET A 327 -1.03 -10.75 13.04
N GLY A 328 0.10 -11.17 13.62
CA GLY A 328 1.41 -11.10 12.98
C GLY A 328 1.49 -11.96 11.71
N SER A 329 0.97 -13.18 11.75
CA SER A 329 0.90 -14.06 10.57
C SER A 329 0.02 -13.45 9.47
N SER A 330 -1.14 -12.89 9.84
CA SER A 330 -2.02 -12.18 8.91
C SER A 330 -1.33 -10.96 8.26
N MET A 331 -0.55 -10.20 9.03
CA MET A 331 0.24 -9.08 8.52
C MET A 331 1.30 -9.54 7.50
N LEU A 332 2.05 -10.58 7.83
CA LEU A 332 3.04 -11.15 6.90
C LEU A 332 2.36 -11.68 5.64
N GLY A 333 1.24 -12.38 5.79
CA GLY A 333 0.44 -12.85 4.66
C GLY A 333 -0.10 -11.72 3.79
N SER A 334 -0.43 -10.57 4.37
CA SER A 334 -0.92 -9.40 3.62
C SER A 334 0.10 -8.81 2.63
N MET A 335 1.38 -9.22 2.73
CA MET A 335 2.38 -8.89 1.71
C MET A 335 2.04 -9.47 0.33
N LEU A 336 1.30 -10.56 0.28
CA LEU A 336 0.81 -11.24 -0.92
C LEU A 336 -0.71 -11.01 -1.13
N GLN A 337 -1.17 -9.80 -0.91
CA GLN A 337 -2.58 -9.43 -1.03
C GLN A 337 -2.98 -9.24 -2.49
N LEU A 338 -4.01 -9.96 -2.93
CA LEU A 338 -4.65 -9.76 -4.22
C LEU A 338 -5.75 -8.69 -4.12
N PRO A 339 -5.91 -7.85 -5.16
CA PRO A 339 -6.98 -6.84 -5.19
C PRO A 339 -8.36 -7.47 -4.96
N ALA A 340 -9.20 -6.84 -4.14
CA ALA A 340 -10.58 -7.22 -3.80
C ALA A 340 -10.81 -8.61 -3.22
N VAL A 341 -9.89 -9.55 -3.40
CA VAL A 341 -10.05 -10.97 -2.98
C VAL A 341 -9.36 -11.24 -1.65
N GLY A 342 -8.35 -10.45 -1.28
CA GLY A 342 -7.51 -10.69 -0.10
C GLY A 342 -6.39 -11.70 -0.41
N GLY A 343 -6.54 -12.94 -0.03
CA GLY A 343 -5.60 -14.03 -0.37
C GLY A 343 -4.58 -14.29 0.73
N GLY A 344 -3.39 -13.69 0.68
CA GLY A 344 -2.28 -14.05 1.57
C GLY A 344 -2.57 -13.89 3.06
N SER A 345 -3.26 -12.83 3.48
CA SER A 345 -3.63 -12.63 4.90
C SER A 345 -4.62 -13.68 5.40
N GLN A 346 -5.61 -14.04 4.58
CA GLN A 346 -6.58 -15.09 4.89
C GLN A 346 -5.88 -16.45 5.00
N LEU A 347 -5.07 -16.80 3.98
CA LEU A 347 -4.33 -18.07 3.96
C LEU A 347 -3.40 -18.19 5.17
N ALA A 348 -2.64 -17.14 5.49
CA ALA A 348 -1.75 -17.14 6.65
C ALA A 348 -2.54 -17.30 7.96
N THR A 349 -3.68 -16.62 8.10
CA THR A 349 -4.56 -16.74 9.26
C THR A 349 -5.11 -18.17 9.40
N ILE A 350 -5.64 -18.75 8.31
CA ILE A 350 -6.17 -20.12 8.30
C ILE A 350 -5.07 -21.13 8.65
N ARG A 351 -3.89 -21.02 8.04
CA ARG A 351 -2.74 -21.89 8.32
C ARG A 351 -2.23 -21.76 9.76
N THR A 352 -2.27 -20.57 10.35
CA THR A 352 -1.91 -20.38 11.76
C THR A 352 -2.95 -21.00 12.67
N LEU A 353 -4.24 -20.80 12.41
CA LEU A 353 -5.32 -21.41 13.19
C LEU A 353 -5.28 -22.93 13.12
N SER A 354 -5.19 -23.51 11.92
CA SER A 354 -5.25 -24.96 11.76
C SER A 354 -3.94 -25.65 12.12
N GLY A 355 -2.80 -25.10 11.72
CA GLY A 355 -1.49 -25.73 11.90
C GLY A 355 -0.87 -25.47 13.27
N LEU A 356 -1.03 -24.25 13.83
CA LEU A 356 -0.39 -23.88 15.09
C LEU A 356 -1.33 -24.05 16.28
N PHE A 357 -2.62 -23.67 16.11
CA PHE A 357 -3.58 -23.71 17.21
C PHE A 357 -4.51 -24.96 17.15
N ALA A 358 -4.24 -25.87 16.21
CA ALA A 358 -5.00 -27.11 16.03
C ALA A 358 -6.52 -26.91 15.89
N VAL A 359 -6.95 -25.77 15.34
CA VAL A 359 -8.35 -25.47 15.04
C VAL A 359 -8.79 -26.29 13.84
N PRO A 360 -9.97 -26.95 13.86
CA PRO A 360 -10.48 -27.69 12.69
C PRO A 360 -10.47 -26.83 11.42
N PRO A 361 -10.10 -27.41 10.25
CA PRO A 361 -9.89 -26.65 9.01
C PRO A 361 -11.10 -25.81 8.58
N GLU A 362 -12.30 -26.32 8.73
CA GLU A 362 -13.55 -25.65 8.36
C GLU A 362 -13.80 -24.43 9.26
N LEU A 363 -13.54 -24.58 10.55
CA LEU A 363 -13.67 -23.52 11.54
C LEU A 363 -12.57 -22.45 11.34
N ALA A 364 -11.34 -22.89 11.05
CA ALA A 364 -10.23 -22.02 10.74
C ALA A 364 -10.47 -21.19 9.46
N ALA A 365 -11.04 -21.82 8.43
CA ALA A 365 -11.43 -21.17 7.17
C ALA A 365 -12.52 -20.13 7.40
N SER A 366 -13.61 -20.49 8.10
CA SER A 366 -14.68 -19.56 8.44
C SER A 366 -14.15 -18.36 9.23
N CYS A 367 -13.35 -18.61 10.27
CA CYS A 367 -12.76 -17.56 11.12
C CYS A 367 -11.78 -16.67 10.33
N GLY A 368 -10.92 -17.24 9.49
CA GLY A 368 -9.97 -16.49 8.67
C GLY A 368 -10.65 -15.57 7.66
N ILE A 369 -11.72 -16.04 7.03
CA ILE A 369 -12.54 -15.22 6.12
C ILE A 369 -13.23 -14.10 6.90
N LEU A 370 -13.83 -14.39 8.04
CA LEU A 370 -14.51 -13.39 8.87
C LEU A 370 -13.53 -12.34 9.40
N LEU A 371 -12.35 -12.74 9.83
CA LEU A 371 -11.28 -11.81 10.24
C LEU A 371 -10.91 -10.86 9.11
N TRP A 372 -10.74 -11.38 7.90
CA TRP A 372 -10.46 -10.53 6.74
C TRP A 372 -11.63 -9.58 6.44
N LEU A 373 -12.87 -10.06 6.47
CA LEU A 373 -14.04 -9.21 6.26
C LEU A 373 -14.10 -8.06 7.28
N VAL A 374 -13.84 -8.34 8.54
CA VAL A 374 -13.87 -7.32 9.61
C VAL A 374 -12.70 -6.35 9.51
N THR A 375 -11.49 -6.83 9.23
CA THR A 375 -10.28 -6.00 9.29
C THR A 375 -9.98 -5.22 8.01
N PHE A 376 -10.36 -5.77 6.85
CA PHE A 376 -10.09 -5.16 5.54
C PHE A 376 -11.36 -4.74 4.81
N ALA A 377 -12.38 -5.60 4.73
CA ALA A 377 -13.54 -5.32 3.90
C ALA A 377 -14.55 -4.38 4.58
N ALA A 378 -14.63 -4.36 5.90
CA ALA A 378 -15.60 -3.54 6.64
C ALA A 378 -15.46 -2.02 6.39
N VAL A 379 -14.26 -1.54 6.01
CA VAL A 379 -14.02 -0.12 5.69
C VAL A 379 -14.56 0.27 4.32
N VAL A 380 -14.73 -0.69 3.39
CA VAL A 380 -15.05 -0.43 1.99
C VAL A 380 -16.38 0.33 1.82
N PRO A 381 -17.51 -0.06 2.43
CA PRO A 381 -18.77 0.65 2.24
C PRO A 381 -18.66 2.12 2.62
N LEU A 382 -18.14 2.43 3.81
CA LEU A 382 -17.99 3.80 4.27
C LEU A 382 -16.96 4.58 3.46
N GLY A 383 -15.84 3.96 3.09
CA GLY A 383 -14.83 4.58 2.24
C GLY A 383 -15.36 4.95 0.85
N LEU A 384 -16.19 4.08 0.24
CA LEU A 384 -16.83 4.36 -1.04
C LEU A 384 -17.88 5.48 -0.95
N ILE A 385 -18.70 5.49 0.12
CA ILE A 385 -19.65 6.57 0.38
C ILE A 385 -18.91 7.90 0.49
N LEU A 386 -17.82 7.96 1.25
CA LEU A 386 -17.02 9.17 1.41
C LEU A 386 -16.34 9.57 0.10
N ALA A 387 -15.79 8.62 -0.67
CA ALA A 387 -15.20 8.90 -1.98
C ALA A 387 -16.22 9.46 -2.96
N HIS A 388 -17.43 8.91 -2.97
CA HIS A 388 -18.55 9.43 -3.79
C HIS A 388 -18.95 10.85 -3.38
N HIS A 389 -19.09 11.10 -2.08
CA HIS A 389 -19.41 12.43 -1.55
C HIS A 389 -18.34 13.48 -1.91
N GLU A 390 -17.07 13.09 -1.94
CA GLU A 390 -15.96 13.94 -2.35
C GLU A 390 -15.79 14.03 -3.88
N ARG A 391 -16.69 13.45 -4.66
CA ARG A 391 -16.66 13.38 -6.13
C ARG A 391 -15.36 12.78 -6.67
N LEU A 392 -14.77 11.86 -5.93
CA LEU A 392 -13.58 11.13 -6.34
C LEU A 392 -13.99 9.92 -7.18
N SER A 393 -13.44 9.80 -8.39
CA SER A 393 -13.61 8.61 -9.22
C SER A 393 -12.55 7.58 -8.83
N LEU A 394 -12.96 6.34 -8.56
CA LEU A 394 -12.04 5.23 -8.29
C LEU A 394 -11.04 5.02 -9.44
N ARG A 395 -11.48 5.27 -10.68
CA ARG A 395 -10.63 5.20 -11.86
C ARG A 395 -9.53 6.26 -11.82
N LYS A 396 -9.86 7.52 -11.49
CA LYS A 396 -8.85 8.59 -11.31
C LYS A 396 -7.90 8.28 -10.17
N LEU A 397 -8.40 7.78 -9.04
CA LEU A 397 -7.58 7.39 -7.90
C LEU A 397 -6.62 6.24 -8.24
N SER A 398 -7.06 5.27 -9.06
CA SER A 398 -6.22 4.18 -9.54
C SER A 398 -5.17 4.68 -10.53
N GLU A 399 -5.55 5.52 -11.51
CA GLU A 399 -4.63 6.11 -12.48
C GLU A 399 -3.56 6.98 -11.76
N GLU A 400 -3.98 7.82 -10.82
CA GLU A 400 -3.07 8.65 -10.03
C GLU A 400 -2.18 7.82 -9.08
N SER A 401 -2.67 6.72 -8.50
CA SER A 401 -1.84 5.83 -7.67
C SER A 401 -0.76 5.12 -8.48
N HIS A 402 -1.05 4.72 -9.73
CA HIS A 402 -0.05 4.15 -10.64
C HIS A 402 0.99 5.20 -11.07
N HIS A 403 0.59 6.43 -11.36
CA HIS A 403 1.55 7.51 -11.64
C HIS A 403 2.47 7.80 -10.46
N VAL A 404 1.95 7.76 -9.24
CA VAL A 404 2.76 7.94 -8.02
C VAL A 404 3.76 6.78 -7.83
N GLU A 405 3.37 5.54 -8.14
CA GLU A 405 4.29 4.40 -8.12
C GLU A 405 5.36 4.51 -9.22
N GLU A 406 5.00 4.98 -10.42
CA GLU A 406 5.92 5.22 -11.52
C GLU A 406 6.88 6.38 -11.22
N GLU A 407 6.41 7.49 -10.65
CA GLU A 407 7.27 8.59 -10.19
C GLU A 407 8.18 8.16 -9.03
N ALA A 408 7.70 7.39 -8.08
CA ALA A 408 8.50 6.86 -6.99
C ALA A 408 9.51 5.80 -7.46
N GLY A 409 9.17 5.00 -8.48
CA GLY A 409 10.04 4.01 -9.12
C GLY A 409 10.85 4.54 -10.30
N GLY A 410 10.40 5.62 -10.93
CA GLY A 410 10.83 6.13 -12.22
C GLY A 410 11.47 7.51 -12.21
N ILE A 411 12.13 7.96 -11.11
CA ILE A 411 13.04 9.12 -11.18
C ILE A 411 14.30 8.72 -11.96
N ALA A 412 14.11 8.59 -13.28
CA ALA A 412 15.20 8.69 -14.22
C ALA A 412 15.32 10.19 -14.58
N PRO A 413 16.45 10.84 -14.44
CA PRO A 413 16.66 12.13 -15.05
C PRO A 413 16.66 11.92 -16.57
N THR A 414 15.63 12.39 -17.25
CA THR A 414 15.83 12.78 -18.66
C THR A 414 16.78 13.94 -18.65
N ALA A 415 17.91 13.71 -19.31
CA ALA A 415 19.05 14.63 -19.48
C ALA A 415 18.66 16.01 -19.99
#